data_7c9b134029ad6fcd1c23ab1de2637b50
#
_entry.id   7c9b134029ad6fcd1c23ab1de2637b50
#
_cell.length_a   1.000
_cell.length_b   1.000
_cell.length_c   1.000
_cell.angle_alpha   90.00
_cell.angle_beta   90.00
_cell.angle_gamma   90.00
#
_symmetry.space_group_name_H-M   'P 1'
#
loop_
_entity.id
_entity.type
_entity.pdbx_description
1 polymer ?
#
loop_
_entity_poly.entity_id
_entity_poly.type
_entity_poly.pdbx_seq_one_letter_code
_entity_poly.pdbx_strand_id
1 'polypeptide(L)'
;MPPPTAQLLGWELIDVDVEQGTIRIAFHPDERMLNPRGTVQGGIVAAMLDDTMVPALYALTGGQYLASTIDLNVSFIRPVQPGRVIAEGRVVNRGRSVVFMEAELLSEDGKLLARATSSGIPIELAK
;
A
#
# COMPACT_ATOMS: atom_id res chain seq x y z
N MET A 1 -16.05 7.73 2.49
CA MET A 1 -15.52 7.07 3.69
C MET A 1 -14.50 6.01 3.29
N PRO A 2 -13.31 6.01 3.87
CA PRO A 2 -12.38 4.92 3.60
C PRO A 2 -12.90 3.61 4.20
N PRO A 3 -12.53 2.47 3.62
CA PRO A 3 -12.97 1.18 4.17
C PRO A 3 -12.38 0.92 5.56
N PRO A 4 -12.96 -0.03 6.31
CA PRO A 4 -12.52 -0.29 7.69
C PRO A 4 -11.04 -0.57 7.86
N THR A 5 -10.42 -1.31 6.93
CA THR A 5 -8.98 -1.60 7.01
C THR A 5 -8.14 -0.35 6.84
N ALA A 6 -8.56 0.55 5.95
CA ALA A 6 -7.88 1.83 5.76
C ALA A 6 -7.97 2.68 7.04
N GLN A 7 -9.14 2.69 7.67
CA GLN A 7 -9.31 3.38 8.95
C GLN A 7 -8.42 2.80 10.03
N LEU A 8 -8.35 1.47 10.11
CA LEU A 8 -7.53 0.77 11.09
C LEU A 8 -6.05 1.14 10.96
N LEU A 9 -5.56 1.23 9.73
CA LEU A 9 -4.16 1.53 9.45
C LEU A 9 -3.84 3.03 9.46
N GLY A 10 -4.86 3.88 9.60
CA GLY A 10 -4.69 5.32 9.57
C GLY A 10 -4.40 5.87 8.18
N TRP A 11 -4.98 5.22 7.16
CA TRP A 11 -4.80 5.56 5.75
C TRP A 11 -5.23 6.98 5.44
N GLU A 12 -4.34 7.74 4.81
CA GLU A 12 -4.59 9.13 4.44
C GLU A 12 -3.97 9.39 3.07
N LEU A 13 -4.79 9.73 2.09
CA LEU A 13 -4.29 10.01 0.75
C LEU A 13 -3.49 11.31 0.74
N ILE A 14 -2.26 11.25 0.23
CA ILE A 14 -1.42 12.44 0.05
C ILE A 14 -1.58 12.96 -1.36
N ASP A 15 -1.27 12.13 -2.38
CA ASP A 15 -1.49 12.54 -3.75
C ASP A 15 -1.57 11.33 -4.70
N VAL A 16 -2.07 11.58 -5.91
CA VAL A 16 -2.20 10.59 -6.98
C VAL A 16 -1.72 11.23 -8.27
N ASP A 17 -0.91 10.49 -9.03
CA ASP A 17 -0.53 10.87 -10.39
C ASP A 17 -1.07 9.81 -11.35
N VAL A 18 -2.20 10.11 -11.96
CA VAL A 18 -2.91 9.17 -12.84
C VAL A 18 -2.08 8.83 -14.07
N GLU A 19 -1.35 9.80 -14.62
CA GLU A 19 -0.52 9.56 -15.81
C GLU A 19 0.62 8.60 -15.52
N GLN A 20 1.24 8.72 -14.35
CA GLN A 20 2.35 7.85 -13.95
C GLN A 20 1.87 6.56 -13.29
N GLY A 21 0.60 6.48 -12.92
CA GLY A 21 0.06 5.34 -12.20
C GLY A 21 0.62 5.21 -10.78
N THR A 22 0.89 6.33 -10.13
CA THR A 22 1.49 6.36 -8.79
C THR A 22 0.54 6.96 -7.77
N ILE A 23 0.72 6.54 -6.52
CA ILE A 23 -0.07 7.02 -5.39
C ILE A 23 0.84 7.18 -4.17
N ARG A 24 0.58 8.19 -3.36
CA ARG A 24 1.26 8.36 -2.06
C ARG A 24 0.21 8.42 -0.97
N ILE A 25 0.45 7.64 0.07
CA ILE A 25 -0.48 7.46 1.18
C ILE A 25 0.31 7.53 2.48
N ALA A 26 -0.22 8.23 3.47
CA ALA A 26 0.32 8.17 4.83
C ALA A 26 -0.45 7.12 5.62
N PHE A 27 0.27 6.41 6.47
CA PHE A 27 -0.30 5.49 7.45
C PHE A 27 0.16 5.89 8.85
N HIS A 28 -0.57 5.46 9.87
CA HIS A 28 -0.29 5.81 11.26
C HIS A 28 -0.34 4.56 12.15
N PRO A 29 0.66 3.66 12.01
CA PRO A 29 0.70 2.51 12.92
C PRO A 29 0.89 2.96 14.36
N ASP A 30 0.27 2.23 15.28
CA ASP A 30 0.28 2.57 16.71
C ASP A 30 0.70 1.37 17.57
N GLU A 31 0.69 1.56 18.88
CA GLU A 31 1.19 0.57 19.84
C GLU A 31 0.43 -0.76 19.79
N ARG A 32 -0.82 -0.77 19.31
CA ARG A 32 -1.60 -2.02 19.19
C ARG A 32 -1.04 -2.96 18.12
N MET A 33 -0.17 -2.45 17.26
CA MET A 33 0.39 -3.16 16.10
C MET A 33 1.81 -3.66 16.35
N LEU A 34 2.32 -3.52 17.57
CA LEU A 34 3.69 -3.89 17.90
C LEU A 34 3.86 -5.39 18.10
N ASN A 35 4.99 -5.90 17.64
CA ASN A 35 5.44 -7.27 17.91
C ASN A 35 6.16 -7.31 19.27
N PRO A 36 6.58 -8.51 19.76
CA PRO A 36 7.29 -8.59 21.06
C PRO A 36 8.60 -7.81 21.13
N ARG A 37 9.17 -7.44 19.99
CA ARG A 37 10.42 -6.65 19.95
C ARG A 37 10.17 -5.15 20.04
N GLY A 38 8.91 -4.71 20.05
CA GLY A 38 8.56 -3.30 20.15
C GLY A 38 8.57 -2.55 18.83
N THR A 39 8.53 -3.27 17.71
CA THR A 39 8.39 -2.66 16.37
C THR A 39 7.08 -3.11 15.75
N VAL A 40 6.63 -2.40 14.72
CA VAL A 40 5.39 -2.73 14.03
C VAL A 40 5.50 -4.12 13.42
N GLN A 41 4.51 -4.97 13.67
CA GLN A 41 4.47 -6.35 13.19
C GLN A 41 4.60 -6.38 11.67
N GLY A 42 5.42 -7.32 11.16
CA GLY A 42 5.66 -7.44 9.73
C GLY A 42 4.40 -7.60 8.90
N GLY A 43 3.43 -8.37 9.40
CA GLY A 43 2.14 -8.51 8.71
C GLY A 43 1.38 -7.19 8.60
N ILE A 44 1.51 -6.29 9.57
CA ILE A 44 0.90 -4.96 9.50
C ILE A 44 1.62 -4.11 8.44
N VAL A 45 2.94 -4.16 8.39
CA VAL A 45 3.72 -3.48 7.35
C VAL A 45 3.29 -3.98 5.97
N ALA A 46 3.15 -5.29 5.81
CA ALA A 46 2.67 -5.90 4.56
C ALA A 46 1.27 -5.40 4.21
N ALA A 47 0.38 -5.28 5.21
CA ALA A 47 -0.97 -4.76 5.00
C ALA A 47 -0.95 -3.32 4.50
N MET A 48 -0.09 -2.48 5.05
CA MET A 48 0.05 -1.09 4.59
C MET A 48 0.51 -1.03 3.14
N LEU A 49 1.47 -1.88 2.76
CA LEU A 49 1.96 -1.92 1.39
C LEU A 49 0.89 -2.43 0.42
N ASP A 50 0.15 -3.46 0.79
CA ASP A 50 -0.96 -3.98 0.00
C ASP A 50 -2.04 -2.91 -0.17
N ASP A 51 -2.35 -2.19 0.91
CA ASP A 51 -3.36 -1.12 0.92
C ASP A 51 -2.87 0.17 0.24
N THR A 52 -1.67 0.14 -0.31
CA THR A 52 -1.12 1.20 -1.16
C THR A 52 -1.20 0.80 -2.63
N MET A 53 -0.88 -0.45 -2.94
CA MET A 53 -0.84 -0.94 -4.33
C MET A 53 -2.25 -1.11 -4.90
N VAL A 54 -3.17 -1.67 -4.13
CA VAL A 54 -4.54 -1.88 -4.60
C VAL A 54 -5.22 -0.55 -4.97
N PRO A 55 -5.18 0.49 -4.13
CA PRO A 55 -5.73 1.79 -4.51
C PRO A 55 -5.03 2.46 -5.69
N ALA A 56 -3.78 2.10 -5.98
CA ALA A 56 -3.09 2.67 -7.15
C ALA A 56 -3.81 2.31 -8.44
N LEU A 57 -4.27 1.07 -8.58
CA LEU A 57 -5.06 0.66 -9.74
C LEU A 57 -6.40 1.38 -9.78
N TYR A 58 -7.06 1.50 -8.64
CA TYR A 58 -8.33 2.21 -8.52
C TYR A 58 -8.18 3.66 -9.02
N ALA A 59 -7.15 4.34 -8.56
CA ALA A 59 -6.88 5.73 -8.96
C ALA A 59 -6.54 5.83 -10.45
N LEU A 60 -5.67 4.94 -10.95
CA LEU A 60 -5.25 4.93 -12.35
C LEU A 60 -6.43 4.72 -13.30
N THR A 61 -7.43 3.96 -12.89
CA THR A 61 -8.58 3.62 -13.74
C THR A 61 -9.80 4.50 -13.47
N GLY A 62 -9.65 5.59 -12.72
CA GLY A 62 -10.78 6.48 -12.41
C GLY A 62 -11.88 5.80 -11.60
N GLY A 63 -11.50 4.85 -10.74
CA GLY A 63 -12.44 4.14 -9.89
C GLY A 63 -13.10 2.93 -10.54
N GLN A 64 -12.63 2.51 -11.71
CA GLN A 64 -13.25 1.43 -12.47
C GLN A 64 -12.82 0.04 -11.99
N TYR A 65 -11.58 -0.12 -11.56
CA TYR A 65 -11.03 -1.41 -11.17
C TYR A 65 -10.34 -1.36 -9.81
N LEU A 66 -10.45 -2.48 -9.09
CA LEU A 66 -9.60 -2.78 -7.92
C LEU A 66 -8.82 -4.05 -8.21
N ALA A 67 -7.61 -4.14 -7.69
CA ALA A 67 -6.84 -5.36 -7.80
C ALA A 67 -7.23 -6.32 -6.68
N SER A 68 -7.46 -7.59 -7.03
CA SER A 68 -7.56 -8.67 -6.06
C SER A 68 -6.20 -9.35 -6.01
N THR A 69 -5.49 -9.22 -4.89
CA THR A 69 -4.11 -9.64 -4.76
C THR A 69 -3.95 -11.14 -4.95
N ILE A 70 -3.06 -11.55 -5.86
CA ILE A 70 -2.70 -12.96 -6.06
C ILE A 70 -1.52 -13.30 -5.17
N ASP A 71 -0.49 -12.48 -5.20
CA ASP A 71 0.69 -12.66 -4.36
C ASP A 71 1.19 -11.33 -3.87
N LEU A 72 1.96 -11.37 -2.80
CA LEU A 72 2.53 -10.20 -2.18
C LEU A 72 3.90 -10.61 -1.63
N ASN A 73 4.94 -9.94 -2.12
CA ASN A 73 6.31 -10.21 -1.72
C ASN A 73 6.86 -8.97 -1.04
N VAL A 74 7.22 -9.08 0.22
CA VAL A 74 7.67 -7.95 1.03
C VAL A 74 9.09 -8.18 1.52
N SER A 75 9.93 -7.17 1.35
CA SER A 75 11.28 -7.12 1.93
C SER A 75 11.27 -6.08 3.04
N PHE A 76 11.63 -6.50 4.25
CA PHE A 76 11.68 -5.64 5.44
C PHE A 76 13.12 -5.14 5.58
N ILE A 77 13.33 -3.86 5.37
CA ILE A 77 14.67 -3.26 5.30
C ILE A 77 15.09 -2.68 6.66
N ARG A 78 14.16 -1.95 7.32
CA ARG A 78 14.39 -1.33 8.62
C ARG A 78 13.17 -1.51 9.50
N PRO A 79 13.33 -1.55 10.83
CA PRO A 79 12.17 -1.63 11.74
C PRO A 79 11.26 -0.41 11.56
N VAL A 80 9.97 -0.65 11.68
CA VAL A 80 8.96 0.40 11.61
C VAL A 80 8.50 0.73 13.04
N GLN A 81 8.59 2.00 13.41
CA GLN A 81 8.13 2.46 14.71
C GLN A 81 6.73 3.06 14.58
N PRO A 82 5.95 3.12 15.70
CA PRO A 82 4.68 3.85 15.69
C PRO A 82 4.90 5.31 15.27
N GLY A 83 3.91 5.86 14.60
CA GLY A 83 3.96 7.22 14.08
C GLY A 83 3.67 7.25 12.60
N ARG A 84 3.80 8.41 11.99
CA ARG A 84 3.44 8.61 10.58
C ARG A 84 4.51 8.03 9.67
N VAL A 85 4.10 7.18 8.73
CA VAL A 85 4.96 6.65 7.66
C VAL A 85 4.30 6.92 6.31
N ILE A 86 5.12 6.96 5.25
CA ILE A 86 4.66 7.32 3.91
C ILE A 86 4.86 6.11 2.99
N ALA A 87 3.80 5.71 2.32
CA ALA A 87 3.87 4.65 1.31
C ALA A 87 3.72 5.25 -0.08
N GLU A 88 4.55 4.75 -1.00
CA GLU A 88 4.45 5.12 -2.41
C GLU A 88 4.20 3.87 -3.20
N GLY A 89 3.12 3.86 -3.98
CA GLY A 89 2.73 2.72 -4.78
C GLY A 89 2.67 3.06 -6.25
N ARG A 90 2.84 2.04 -7.08
CA ARG A 90 2.83 2.22 -8.52
C ARG A 90 2.30 0.98 -9.22
N VAL A 91 1.49 1.20 -10.27
CA VAL A 91 1.13 0.14 -11.21
C VAL A 91 2.28 0.03 -12.20
N VAL A 92 2.96 -1.13 -12.21
CA VAL A 92 4.10 -1.38 -13.09
C VAL A 92 3.62 -1.74 -14.49
N ASN A 93 2.64 -2.64 -14.54
CA ASN A 93 2.07 -3.10 -15.81
C ASN A 93 0.62 -3.48 -15.59
N ARG A 94 -0.26 -2.88 -16.38
CA ARG A 94 -1.70 -3.15 -16.31
C ARG A 94 -2.09 -4.08 -17.46
N GLY A 95 -2.20 -5.38 -17.17
CA GLY A 95 -2.72 -6.35 -18.12
C GLY A 95 -4.23 -6.52 -17.98
N ARG A 96 -4.83 -7.25 -18.91
CA ARG A 96 -6.26 -7.56 -18.86
C ARG A 96 -6.58 -8.55 -17.75
N SER A 97 -5.71 -9.53 -17.55
CA SER A 97 -5.93 -10.62 -16.60
C SER A 97 -5.14 -10.45 -15.32
N VAL A 98 -3.99 -9.78 -15.41
CA VAL A 98 -3.08 -9.61 -14.26
C VAL A 98 -2.51 -8.21 -14.29
N VAL A 99 -2.43 -7.59 -13.12
CA VAL A 99 -1.79 -6.30 -12.90
C VAL A 99 -0.58 -6.53 -12.01
N PHE A 100 0.57 -5.94 -12.39
CA PHE A 100 1.79 -5.97 -11.59
C PHE A 100 1.98 -4.61 -10.94
N MET A 101 2.31 -4.63 -9.64
CA MET A 101 2.39 -3.41 -8.83
C MET A 101 3.60 -3.48 -7.92
N GLU A 102 4.07 -2.32 -7.47
CA GLU A 102 5.14 -2.23 -6.49
C GLU A 102 4.88 -1.07 -5.53
N ALA A 103 5.50 -1.14 -4.35
CA ALA A 103 5.37 -0.09 -3.36
C ALA A 103 6.59 -0.04 -2.46
N GLU A 104 6.81 1.13 -1.88
CA GLU A 104 7.84 1.36 -0.87
C GLU A 104 7.20 2.03 0.34
N LEU A 105 7.68 1.66 1.52
CA LEU A 105 7.29 2.33 2.77
C LEU A 105 8.50 3.11 3.27
N LEU A 106 8.29 4.39 3.53
CA LEU A 106 9.34 5.33 3.91
C LEU A 106 9.04 5.95 5.26
N SER A 107 10.07 6.24 6.04
CA SER A 107 9.92 7.09 7.22
C SER A 107 9.68 8.53 6.77
N GLU A 108 9.25 9.38 7.69
CA GLU A 108 9.00 10.79 7.36
C GLU A 108 10.25 11.50 6.86
N ASP A 109 11.43 11.08 7.30
CA ASP A 109 12.71 11.64 6.83
C ASP A 109 13.24 10.94 5.57
N GLY A 110 12.44 10.08 4.93
CA GLY A 110 12.74 9.53 3.63
C GLY A 110 13.54 8.24 3.61
N LYS A 111 13.75 7.59 4.75
CA LYS A 111 14.48 6.31 4.80
C LYS A 111 13.58 5.17 4.36
N LEU A 112 14.10 4.28 3.52
CA LEU A 112 13.36 3.10 3.07
C LEU A 112 13.20 2.12 4.24
N LEU A 113 11.96 1.82 4.58
CA LEU A 113 11.62 0.89 5.66
C LEU A 113 11.30 -0.51 5.14
N ALA A 114 10.55 -0.57 4.04
CA ALA A 114 10.15 -1.84 3.43
C ALA A 114 9.79 -1.59 1.97
N ARG A 115 9.81 -2.65 1.19
CA ARG A 115 9.40 -2.59 -0.21
C ARG A 115 8.65 -3.85 -0.58
N ALA A 116 7.76 -3.74 -1.56
CA ALA A 116 6.94 -4.86 -1.97
C ALA A 116 6.72 -4.87 -3.48
N THR A 117 6.53 -6.07 -3.99
CA THR A 117 5.97 -6.29 -5.32
C THR A 117 4.74 -7.17 -5.16
N SER A 118 3.79 -7.01 -6.06
CA SER A 118 2.52 -7.72 -5.99
C SER A 118 1.97 -7.94 -7.39
N SER A 119 1.23 -9.02 -7.54
CA SER A 119 0.37 -9.20 -8.70
C SER A 119 -1.06 -9.36 -8.22
N GLY A 120 -2.00 -8.96 -9.06
CA GLY A 120 -3.41 -9.04 -8.73
C GLY A 120 -4.27 -9.20 -9.97
N ILE A 121 -5.50 -9.64 -9.75
CA ILE A 121 -6.50 -9.74 -10.81
C ILE A 121 -7.30 -8.43 -10.78
N PRO A 122 -7.38 -7.71 -11.92
CA PRO A 122 -8.22 -6.52 -11.95
C PRO A 122 -9.70 -6.92 -11.92
N ILE A 123 -10.40 -6.41 -10.91
CA ILE A 123 -11.83 -6.67 -10.72
C ILE A 123 -12.59 -5.40 -11.07
N GLU A 124 -13.48 -5.50 -12.03
CA GLU A 124 -14.32 -4.36 -12.41
C GLU A 124 -15.38 -4.13 -11.35
N LEU A 125 -15.47 -2.90 -10.90
CA LEU A 125 -16.45 -2.54 -9.88
C LEU A 125 -17.81 -2.28 -10.50
N ALA A 126 -18.86 -2.74 -9.82
CA ALA A 126 -20.22 -2.47 -10.22
C ALA A 126 -20.51 -0.97 -10.13
N LYS A 127 -21.26 -0.47 -11.12
CA LYS A 127 -21.65 0.94 -11.14
C LYS A 127 -22.92 1.17 -10.34
#